data_1ce6d4cdf44aa375c5e40e3c8fb93255
#
_entry.id   1ce6d4cdf44aa375c5e40e3c8fb93255
#
_cell.length_a   1.000
_cell.length_b   1.000
_cell.length_c   1.000
_cell.angle_alpha   90.00
_cell.angle_beta   90.00
_cell.angle_gamma   90.00
#
_symmetry.space_group_name_H-M   'P 1'
#
loop_
_entity.id
_entity.type
_entity.pdbx_description
1 polymer ?
#
loop_
_entity_poly.entity_id
_entity_poly.type
_entity_poly.pdbx_seq_one_letter_code
_entity_poly.pdbx_strand_id
1 'polypeptide(L)'
;LKEGIVGLAALAAAPGLVSCEAGDRQFRKLAPNAGEFDVVVCGGGPAGFIAAISAARQGAKVAIIEKYGFLGGMATMGYVAPLSVFALKNELVIGGIPWEFVKRLESMGGAFIEWPKANIDFDVELYKLCCQRMVLEAGVKMYMHSSLIGCEMEGKTVRSVVIENKNGLETLSGKVFIDCTGDGDLAWMAGVPMQENPDGEVQPCSFCFILADVDTESDLLNKCMYHNGINGPSQCKPVREKLLALKEAGAPIPDFGGPWFNNVLHKGCVAVNITRRAADSTDNRNFTDTECQLREDIFTFTQLLKENFPEFKNCYVASTAPQAGIRESRRILGVHTVTADEYVNAYHYEDSISRGIHPIDLHASKGSGQFRIDLDQPAYVPYRALIAPDYPNLLCAGRCISTDRQALASLRVQASCMGTGQAAGVAAAQSVAAG
;
A
#
# COMPACT_ATOMS: atom_id res chain seq x y z
N LEU A 1 -18.72 39.91 5.69
CA LEU A 1 -17.82 39.02 6.44
C LEU A 1 -18.50 38.34 7.65
N LYS A 2 -19.81 38.45 7.84
CA LYS A 2 -20.55 37.83 8.94
C LYS A 2 -21.55 36.74 8.54
N GLU A 3 -21.74 36.48 7.25
CA GLU A 3 -22.73 35.50 6.77
C GLU A 3 -22.13 34.17 6.28
N GLY A 4 -20.79 34.03 6.28
CA GLY A 4 -20.10 32.83 5.77
C GLY A 4 -19.77 31.73 6.78
N ILE A 5 -20.02 31.93 8.08
CA ILE A 5 -19.55 31.02 9.14
C ILE A 5 -20.66 30.13 9.73
N VAL A 6 -21.93 30.42 9.43
CA VAL A 6 -23.03 29.66 10.06
C VAL A 6 -23.27 28.27 9.40
N GLY A 7 -22.72 28.00 8.24
CA GLY A 7 -22.93 26.73 7.51
C GLY A 7 -22.11 25.53 7.97
N LEU A 8 -20.99 25.73 8.68
CA LEU A 8 -20.10 24.62 9.08
C LEU A 8 -20.42 23.98 10.44
N ALA A 9 -21.18 24.66 11.29
CA ALA A 9 -21.48 24.16 12.64
C ALA A 9 -22.61 23.10 12.70
N ALA A 10 -23.36 22.91 11.61
CA ALA A 10 -24.49 21.98 11.60
C ALA A 10 -24.14 20.57 11.16
N LEU A 11 -22.90 20.30 10.73
CA LEU A 11 -22.43 18.96 10.29
C LEU A 11 -21.80 18.12 11.40
N ALA A 12 -21.64 18.66 12.62
CA ALA A 12 -20.89 17.98 13.70
C ALA A 12 -21.75 17.29 14.77
N ALA A 13 -23.07 17.23 14.63
CA ALA A 13 -23.91 16.63 15.67
C ALA A 13 -25.14 15.92 15.10
N ALA A 14 -24.98 14.67 14.63
CA ALA A 14 -25.99 13.61 14.75
C ALA A 14 -25.45 12.27 14.21
N PRO A 15 -25.34 11.20 15.02
CA PRO A 15 -25.30 9.86 14.51
C PRO A 15 -26.75 9.42 14.26
N GLY A 16 -27.12 9.18 13.01
CA GLY A 16 -28.37 8.56 12.66
C GLY A 16 -29.28 9.40 11.76
N LEU A 17 -29.42 8.93 10.52
CA LEU A 17 -30.48 9.29 9.57
C LEU A 17 -30.48 10.74 9.04
N VAL A 18 -29.50 11.04 8.21
CA VAL A 18 -29.69 12.05 7.17
C VAL A 18 -30.34 11.35 5.98
N SER A 19 -31.59 11.71 5.65
CA SER A 19 -32.21 11.24 4.42
C SER A 19 -31.35 11.70 3.24
N CYS A 20 -30.90 10.77 2.40
CA CYS A 20 -29.97 11.00 1.29
C CYS A 20 -30.34 12.16 0.34
N GLU A 21 -31.63 12.52 0.24
CA GLU A 21 -32.07 13.48 -0.79
C GLU A 21 -31.73 14.95 -0.52
N ALA A 22 -31.66 15.39 0.72
CA ALA A 22 -31.40 16.80 1.02
C ALA A 22 -29.89 17.10 1.06
N GLY A 23 -29.07 16.19 1.57
CA GLY A 23 -27.62 16.29 1.57
C GLY A 23 -27.02 16.26 0.17
N ASP A 24 -27.52 15.38 -0.70
CA ASP A 24 -27.09 15.24 -2.09
C ASP A 24 -27.23 16.54 -2.92
N ARG A 25 -28.33 17.27 -2.75
CA ARG A 25 -28.54 18.52 -3.50
C ARG A 25 -27.60 19.64 -3.07
N GLN A 26 -27.23 19.68 -1.80
CA GLN A 26 -26.31 20.69 -1.27
C GLN A 26 -24.86 20.40 -1.67
N PHE A 27 -24.44 19.14 -1.65
CA PHE A 27 -23.12 18.71 -2.12
C PHE A 27 -22.93 18.97 -3.63
N ARG A 28 -23.90 18.62 -4.47
CA ARG A 28 -23.86 18.88 -5.93
C ARG A 28 -23.74 20.37 -6.27
N LYS A 29 -24.24 21.23 -5.42
CA LYS A 29 -24.12 22.70 -5.61
C LYS A 29 -22.76 23.24 -5.20
N LEU A 30 -22.06 22.55 -4.29
CA LEU A 30 -20.74 22.93 -3.75
C LEU A 30 -19.57 22.23 -4.43
N ALA A 31 -19.81 21.09 -5.10
CA ALA A 31 -18.79 20.27 -5.75
C ALA A 31 -19.09 20.10 -7.25
N PRO A 32 -18.62 21.03 -8.11
CA PRO A 32 -18.82 20.91 -9.54
C PRO A 32 -18.17 19.65 -10.11
N ASN A 33 -18.78 19.11 -11.18
CA ASN A 33 -18.21 17.97 -11.89
C ASN A 33 -16.93 18.39 -12.63
N ALA A 34 -15.80 17.82 -12.21
CA ALA A 34 -14.47 18.07 -12.80
C ALA A 34 -14.14 17.11 -13.95
N GLY A 35 -14.97 16.10 -14.21
CA GLY A 35 -14.79 15.19 -15.32
C GLY A 35 -15.66 13.95 -15.29
N GLU A 36 -15.88 13.42 -16.49
CA GLU A 36 -16.60 12.15 -16.72
C GLU A 36 -15.65 11.13 -17.33
N PHE A 37 -15.65 9.94 -16.76
CA PHE A 37 -14.71 8.86 -17.11
C PHE A 37 -15.45 7.53 -17.27
N ASP A 38 -14.83 6.60 -17.97
CA ASP A 38 -15.29 5.22 -17.99
C ASP A 38 -14.91 4.52 -16.69
N VAL A 39 -13.66 4.73 -16.25
CA VAL A 39 -13.13 4.13 -15.03
C VAL A 39 -12.50 5.21 -14.15
N VAL A 40 -12.87 5.23 -12.87
CA VAL A 40 -12.25 6.07 -11.84
C VAL A 40 -11.51 5.18 -10.85
N VAL A 41 -10.19 5.38 -10.72
CA VAL A 41 -9.33 4.66 -9.78
C VAL A 41 -9.05 5.55 -8.58
N CYS A 42 -9.44 5.11 -7.40
CA CYS A 42 -9.21 5.81 -6.13
C CYS A 42 -7.99 5.26 -5.42
N GLY A 43 -6.93 6.06 -5.32
CA GLY A 43 -5.63 5.70 -4.77
C GLY A 43 -4.59 5.32 -5.83
N GLY A 44 -3.43 5.98 -5.77
CA GLY A 44 -2.30 5.82 -6.71
C GLY A 44 -1.21 4.86 -6.22
N GLY A 45 -1.54 3.95 -5.29
CA GLY A 45 -0.63 2.90 -4.81
C GLY A 45 -0.32 1.82 -5.85
N PRO A 46 0.43 0.75 -5.46
CA PRO A 46 0.85 -0.30 -6.40
C PRO A 46 -0.32 -0.92 -7.19
N ALA A 47 -1.45 -1.17 -6.55
CA ALA A 47 -2.64 -1.64 -7.26
C ALA A 47 -3.21 -0.57 -8.19
N GLY A 48 -3.30 0.69 -7.71
CA GLY A 48 -4.02 1.75 -8.41
C GLY A 48 -3.35 2.21 -9.69
N PHE A 49 -2.05 2.50 -9.68
CA PHE A 49 -1.40 2.95 -10.91
C PHE A 49 -1.37 1.83 -11.98
N ILE A 50 -1.22 0.56 -11.55
CA ILE A 50 -1.32 -0.58 -12.47
C ILE A 50 -2.75 -0.76 -12.99
N ALA A 51 -3.78 -0.62 -12.15
CA ALA A 51 -5.18 -0.69 -12.56
C ALA A 51 -5.53 0.39 -13.58
N ALA A 52 -5.07 1.62 -13.33
CA ALA A 52 -5.30 2.74 -14.24
C ALA A 52 -4.65 2.54 -15.61
N ILE A 53 -3.37 2.10 -15.65
CA ILE A 53 -2.67 1.75 -16.88
C ILE A 53 -3.39 0.61 -17.61
N SER A 54 -3.79 -0.42 -16.86
CA SER A 54 -4.44 -1.60 -17.40
C SER A 54 -5.77 -1.26 -18.08
N ALA A 55 -6.63 -0.48 -17.39
CA ALA A 55 -7.91 -0.05 -17.95
C ALA A 55 -7.74 0.86 -19.19
N ALA A 56 -6.81 1.81 -19.11
CA ALA A 56 -6.56 2.73 -20.24
C ALA A 56 -6.01 2.01 -21.48
N ARG A 57 -5.15 1.02 -21.32
CA ARG A 57 -4.64 0.19 -22.42
C ARG A 57 -5.71 -0.69 -23.06
N GLN A 58 -6.84 -0.92 -22.38
CA GLN A 58 -8.04 -1.57 -22.96
C GLN A 58 -8.99 -0.56 -23.64
N GLY A 59 -8.60 0.72 -23.74
CA GLY A 59 -9.35 1.76 -24.43
C GLY A 59 -10.32 2.56 -23.56
N ALA A 60 -10.39 2.32 -22.25
CA ALA A 60 -11.23 3.10 -21.35
C ALA A 60 -10.66 4.51 -21.12
N LYS A 61 -11.53 5.51 -20.94
CA LYS A 61 -11.17 6.84 -20.47
C LYS A 61 -11.04 6.79 -18.95
N VAL A 62 -9.81 6.94 -18.43
CA VAL A 62 -9.48 6.68 -17.03
C VAL A 62 -9.05 7.94 -16.29
N ALA A 63 -9.54 8.09 -15.05
CA ALA A 63 -8.97 8.98 -14.03
C ALA A 63 -8.36 8.20 -12.88
N ILE A 64 -7.26 8.73 -12.32
CA ILE A 64 -6.67 8.25 -11.06
C ILE A 64 -6.57 9.40 -10.07
N ILE A 65 -7.00 9.14 -8.82
CA ILE A 65 -7.02 10.09 -7.71
C ILE A 65 -5.96 9.68 -6.70
N GLU A 66 -5.10 10.62 -6.29
CA GLU A 66 -4.09 10.40 -5.27
C GLU A 66 -3.97 11.60 -4.34
N LYS A 67 -3.97 11.35 -3.02
CA LYS A 67 -3.86 12.41 -2.00
C LYS A 67 -2.46 13.04 -1.91
N TYR A 68 -1.44 12.33 -2.37
CA TYR A 68 -0.06 12.86 -2.44
C TYR A 68 0.26 13.44 -3.82
N GLY A 69 1.40 14.14 -3.92
CA GLY A 69 1.92 14.67 -5.18
C GLY A 69 2.69 13.66 -6.02
N PHE A 70 2.59 12.37 -5.71
CA PHE A 70 3.29 11.29 -6.41
C PHE A 70 2.54 9.96 -6.25
N LEU A 71 2.77 9.04 -7.19
CA LEU A 71 2.23 7.69 -7.18
C LEU A 71 3.20 6.69 -6.50
N GLY A 72 2.75 5.46 -6.28
CA GLY A 72 3.55 4.33 -5.78
C GLY A 72 3.16 3.85 -4.38
N GLY A 73 2.31 4.57 -3.65
CA GLY A 73 1.79 4.17 -2.34
C GLY A 73 2.88 3.77 -1.35
N MET A 74 2.80 2.56 -0.75
CA MET A 74 3.75 2.14 0.29
C MET A 74 5.21 2.10 -0.17
N ALA A 75 5.51 1.93 -1.47
CA ALA A 75 6.87 2.02 -1.97
C ALA A 75 7.45 3.43 -1.81
N THR A 76 6.66 4.44 -2.15
CA THR A 76 7.13 5.83 -2.26
C THR A 76 6.71 6.70 -1.08
N MET A 77 5.56 6.40 -0.46
CA MET A 77 5.02 7.10 0.69
C MET A 77 5.54 6.52 2.00
N GLY A 78 5.67 5.18 2.07
CA GLY A 78 6.10 4.45 3.26
C GLY A 78 7.55 3.98 3.24
N TYR A 79 8.27 4.16 2.13
CA TYR A 79 9.62 3.62 1.88
C TYR A 79 9.73 2.12 2.16
N VAL A 80 8.63 1.41 1.91
CA VAL A 80 8.56 -0.04 2.13
C VAL A 80 9.30 -0.75 1.01
N ALA A 81 10.47 -1.25 1.32
CA ALA A 81 11.34 -2.01 0.44
C ALA A 81 11.62 -3.41 1.04
N PRO A 82 11.99 -4.37 0.18
CA PRO A 82 12.00 -4.33 -1.28
C PRO A 82 10.60 -4.55 -1.88
N LEU A 83 10.45 -4.48 -3.21
CA LEU A 83 9.29 -5.08 -3.88
C LEU A 83 9.51 -6.60 -3.87
N SER A 84 8.71 -7.31 -3.11
CA SER A 84 8.80 -8.77 -2.97
C SER A 84 7.49 -9.44 -3.35
N VAL A 85 7.46 -10.60 -3.84
CA VAL A 85 8.42 -11.42 -4.59
C VAL A 85 7.79 -11.62 -5.96
N PHE A 86 8.55 -11.55 -7.05
CA PHE A 86 7.98 -11.70 -8.40
C PHE A 86 8.19 -13.09 -8.98
N ALA A 87 9.14 -13.87 -8.46
CA ALA A 87 9.50 -15.15 -9.00
C ALA A 87 9.68 -16.24 -7.94
N LEU A 88 9.59 -17.49 -8.34
CA LEU A 88 9.94 -18.67 -7.57
C LEU A 88 10.92 -19.50 -8.39
N LYS A 89 12.10 -19.82 -7.83
CA LYS A 89 13.11 -20.68 -8.47
C LYS A 89 13.45 -20.26 -9.91
N ASN A 90 13.61 -18.97 -10.15
CA ASN A 90 13.83 -18.31 -11.45
C ASN A 90 12.62 -18.31 -12.41
N GLU A 91 11.46 -18.81 -12.00
CA GLU A 91 10.24 -18.73 -12.81
C GLU A 91 9.38 -17.56 -12.37
N LEU A 92 9.02 -16.71 -13.32
CA LEU A 92 8.20 -15.52 -13.07
C LEU A 92 6.77 -15.93 -12.66
N VAL A 93 6.35 -15.52 -11.46
CA VAL A 93 5.00 -15.74 -10.92
C VAL A 93 4.10 -14.56 -11.22
N ILE A 94 4.59 -13.34 -11.03
CA ILE A 94 3.85 -12.11 -11.27
C ILE A 94 4.44 -11.42 -12.50
N GLY A 95 3.72 -11.49 -13.61
CA GLY A 95 4.09 -10.95 -14.92
C GLY A 95 3.27 -9.73 -15.32
N GLY A 96 3.10 -9.54 -16.64
CA GLY A 96 2.27 -8.46 -17.18
C GLY A 96 2.80 -7.06 -16.93
N ILE A 97 1.89 -6.09 -16.74
CA ILE A 97 2.24 -4.69 -16.47
C ILE A 97 3.09 -4.52 -15.20
N PRO A 98 2.86 -5.27 -14.09
CA PRO A 98 3.76 -5.27 -12.95
C PRO A 98 5.22 -5.56 -13.28
N TRP A 99 5.47 -6.58 -14.10
CA TRP A 99 6.82 -6.92 -14.50
C TRP A 99 7.41 -5.93 -15.53
N GLU A 100 6.58 -5.42 -16.43
CA GLU A 100 6.97 -4.31 -17.33
C GLU A 100 7.43 -3.10 -16.55
N PHE A 101 6.70 -2.72 -15.48
CA PHE A 101 7.10 -1.63 -14.58
C PHE A 101 8.49 -1.88 -13.97
N VAL A 102 8.73 -3.08 -13.44
CA VAL A 102 10.03 -3.46 -12.86
C VAL A 102 11.14 -3.34 -13.90
N LYS A 103 10.95 -3.89 -15.09
CA LYS A 103 11.96 -3.84 -16.16
C LYS A 103 12.22 -2.42 -16.65
N ARG A 104 11.20 -1.58 -16.67
CA ARG A 104 11.34 -0.18 -17.01
C ARG A 104 12.10 0.60 -15.94
N LEU A 105 11.79 0.36 -14.67
CA LEU A 105 12.51 0.95 -13.55
C LEU A 105 13.99 0.52 -13.56
N GLU A 106 14.27 -0.76 -13.83
CA GLU A 106 15.64 -1.26 -14.01
C GLU A 106 16.36 -0.56 -15.15
N SER A 107 15.72 -0.37 -16.31
CA SER A 107 16.31 0.33 -17.45
C SER A 107 16.62 1.80 -17.19
N MET A 108 15.95 2.41 -16.22
CA MET A 108 16.22 3.76 -15.73
C MET A 108 17.35 3.82 -14.69
N GLY A 109 17.93 2.67 -14.31
CA GLY A 109 18.89 2.57 -13.21
C GLY A 109 18.24 2.63 -11.82
N GLY A 110 16.93 2.54 -11.74
CA GLY A 110 16.15 2.68 -10.52
C GLY A 110 15.74 1.36 -9.87
N ALA A 111 16.19 0.21 -10.37
CA ALA A 111 15.94 -1.08 -9.75
C ALA A 111 17.11 -2.04 -9.93
N PHE A 112 17.26 -2.93 -8.96
CA PHE A 112 18.12 -4.11 -9.03
C PHE A 112 17.29 -5.35 -8.73
N ILE A 113 17.34 -6.34 -9.63
CA ILE A 113 16.53 -7.56 -9.55
C ILE A 113 17.36 -8.70 -8.96
N GLU A 114 17.01 -9.14 -7.77
CA GLU A 114 17.67 -10.25 -7.10
C GLU A 114 17.02 -11.59 -7.43
N TRP A 115 17.66 -12.38 -8.24
CA TRP A 115 17.27 -13.76 -8.52
C TRP A 115 17.78 -14.73 -7.42
N PRO A 116 17.12 -15.88 -7.15
CA PRO A 116 16.06 -16.54 -7.93
C PRO A 116 14.62 -16.13 -7.57
N LYS A 117 14.41 -15.24 -6.60
CA LYS A 117 13.07 -14.83 -6.14
C LYS A 117 12.54 -13.58 -6.82
N ALA A 118 13.41 -12.86 -7.54
CA ALA A 118 13.13 -11.52 -8.06
C ALA A 118 12.54 -10.61 -6.97
N ASN A 119 13.29 -10.42 -5.88
CA ASN A 119 13.14 -9.27 -5.00
C ASN A 119 13.74 -8.06 -5.70
N ILE A 120 13.11 -6.92 -5.56
CA ILE A 120 13.53 -5.72 -6.28
C ILE A 120 13.94 -4.66 -5.26
N ASP A 121 15.24 -4.39 -5.19
CA ASP A 121 15.75 -3.18 -4.57
C ASP A 121 15.48 -2.01 -5.50
N PHE A 122 15.13 -0.86 -4.97
CA PHE A 122 14.74 0.26 -5.83
C PHE A 122 15.10 1.63 -5.24
N ASP A 123 15.33 2.57 -6.16
CA ASP A 123 15.40 4.00 -5.88
C ASP A 123 13.99 4.57 -5.82
N VAL A 124 13.65 5.21 -4.69
CA VAL A 124 12.30 5.74 -4.44
C VAL A 124 11.92 6.86 -5.41
N GLU A 125 12.87 7.73 -5.77
CA GLU A 125 12.58 8.87 -6.65
C GLU A 125 12.40 8.41 -8.11
N LEU A 126 13.24 7.48 -8.57
CA LEU A 126 13.05 6.88 -9.89
C LEU A 126 11.77 6.03 -9.97
N TYR A 127 11.36 5.41 -8.86
CA TYR A 127 10.07 4.72 -8.78
C TYR A 127 8.90 5.69 -9.02
N LYS A 128 8.88 6.84 -8.31
CA LYS A 128 7.86 7.89 -8.51
C LYS A 128 7.81 8.34 -9.96
N LEU A 129 8.97 8.61 -10.55
CA LEU A 129 9.08 9.06 -11.94
C LEU A 129 8.61 7.98 -12.94
N CYS A 130 8.95 6.72 -12.70
CA CYS A 130 8.53 5.61 -13.55
C CYS A 130 7.02 5.44 -13.53
N CYS A 131 6.38 5.44 -12.35
CA CYS A 131 4.93 5.41 -12.21
C CYS A 131 4.26 6.54 -12.99
N GLN A 132 4.72 7.77 -12.78
CA GLN A 132 4.17 8.95 -13.44
C GLN A 132 4.26 8.83 -14.97
N ARG A 133 5.42 8.44 -15.50
CA ARG A 133 5.62 8.28 -16.95
C ARG A 133 4.68 7.23 -17.54
N MET A 134 4.60 6.06 -16.93
CA MET A 134 3.76 4.98 -17.44
C MET A 134 2.26 5.33 -17.42
N VAL A 135 1.81 6.03 -16.37
CA VAL A 135 0.43 6.49 -16.23
C VAL A 135 0.10 7.55 -17.28
N LEU A 136 0.99 8.53 -17.50
CA LEU A 136 0.82 9.58 -18.53
C LEU A 136 0.84 9.01 -19.94
N GLU A 137 1.77 8.10 -20.24
CA GLU A 137 1.88 7.42 -21.54
C GLU A 137 0.65 6.58 -21.87
N ALA A 138 -0.03 6.03 -20.85
CA ALA A 138 -1.30 5.33 -21.01
C ALA A 138 -2.48 6.29 -21.26
N GLY A 139 -2.28 7.61 -21.17
CA GLY A 139 -3.36 8.60 -21.37
C GLY A 139 -4.29 8.77 -20.18
N VAL A 140 -3.90 8.31 -19.01
CA VAL A 140 -4.70 8.44 -17.77
C VAL A 140 -4.67 9.88 -17.26
N LYS A 141 -5.84 10.41 -16.87
CA LYS A 141 -5.95 11.70 -16.22
C LYS A 141 -5.63 11.58 -14.72
N MET A 142 -4.59 12.26 -14.26
CA MET A 142 -4.19 12.26 -12.85
C MET A 142 -4.80 13.44 -12.08
N TYR A 143 -5.33 13.14 -10.89
CA TYR A 143 -5.75 14.11 -9.87
C TYR A 143 -4.88 13.88 -8.63
N MET A 144 -3.75 14.59 -8.59
CA MET A 144 -2.82 14.57 -7.45
C MET A 144 -3.24 15.61 -6.39
N HIS A 145 -2.72 15.49 -5.16
CA HIS A 145 -3.09 16.37 -4.04
C HIS A 145 -4.62 16.45 -3.86
N SER A 146 -5.30 15.33 -4.12
CA SER A 146 -6.75 15.25 -4.11
C SER A 146 -7.19 14.14 -3.16
N SER A 147 -7.78 14.52 -2.04
CA SER A 147 -8.29 13.58 -1.03
C SER A 147 -9.68 13.10 -1.42
N LEU A 148 -9.89 11.79 -1.44
CA LEU A 148 -11.21 11.20 -1.54
C LEU A 148 -11.95 11.44 -0.21
N ILE A 149 -13.11 12.10 -0.25
CA ILE A 149 -13.87 12.47 0.95
C ILE A 149 -15.32 11.99 0.95
N GLY A 150 -15.80 11.40 -0.16
CA GLY A 150 -17.14 10.89 -0.26
C GLY A 150 -17.43 10.26 -1.62
N CYS A 151 -18.63 9.74 -1.77
CA CYS A 151 -19.19 9.27 -3.03
C CYS A 151 -20.69 9.52 -3.08
N GLU A 152 -21.20 9.71 -4.31
CA GLU A 152 -22.63 9.79 -4.57
C GLU A 152 -23.13 8.42 -5.01
N MET A 153 -24.20 7.96 -4.36
CA MET A 153 -24.78 6.63 -4.59
C MET A 153 -26.17 6.75 -5.21
N GLU A 154 -26.50 5.83 -6.10
CA GLU A 154 -27.87 5.54 -6.51
C GLU A 154 -28.17 4.07 -6.17
N GLY A 155 -28.88 3.86 -5.06
CA GLY A 155 -29.00 2.53 -4.46
C GLY A 155 -27.61 2.00 -4.06
N LYS A 156 -27.18 0.90 -4.68
CA LYS A 156 -25.85 0.29 -4.50
C LYS A 156 -24.85 0.64 -5.63
N THR A 157 -25.24 1.53 -6.56
CA THR A 157 -24.39 1.96 -7.67
C THR A 157 -23.68 3.27 -7.33
N VAL A 158 -22.37 3.31 -7.42
CA VAL A 158 -21.56 4.54 -7.30
C VAL A 158 -21.76 5.38 -8.57
N ARG A 159 -22.15 6.64 -8.45
CA ARG A 159 -22.32 7.57 -9.58
C ARG A 159 -21.14 8.49 -9.76
N SER A 160 -20.62 8.99 -8.65
CA SER A 160 -19.44 9.86 -8.64
C SER A 160 -18.68 9.71 -7.31
N VAL A 161 -17.44 10.13 -7.32
CA VAL A 161 -16.65 10.32 -6.10
C VAL A 161 -16.47 11.82 -5.85
N VAL A 162 -16.37 12.18 -4.58
CA VAL A 162 -16.13 13.57 -4.15
C VAL A 162 -14.68 13.66 -3.67
N ILE A 163 -13.97 14.62 -4.24
CA ILE A 163 -12.57 14.91 -3.87
C ILE A 163 -12.44 16.33 -3.32
N GLU A 164 -11.49 16.51 -2.43
CA GLU A 164 -11.03 17.81 -1.94
C GLU A 164 -9.61 18.07 -2.43
N ASN A 165 -9.41 19.27 -3.00
CA ASN A 165 -8.10 19.75 -3.44
C ASN A 165 -8.02 21.28 -3.38
N LYS A 166 -7.01 21.90 -3.99
CA LYS A 166 -6.84 23.37 -3.98
C LYS A 166 -7.93 24.13 -4.74
N ASN A 167 -8.69 23.48 -5.61
CA ASN A 167 -9.84 24.09 -6.29
C ASN A 167 -11.09 24.09 -5.39
N GLY A 168 -11.07 23.40 -4.26
CA GLY A 168 -12.21 23.17 -3.38
C GLY A 168 -12.73 21.73 -3.52
N LEU A 169 -14.05 21.57 -3.41
CA LEU A 169 -14.71 20.28 -3.62
C LEU A 169 -15.02 20.09 -5.11
N GLU A 170 -14.68 18.93 -5.64
CA GLU A 170 -14.96 18.54 -7.01
C GLU A 170 -15.55 17.11 -7.04
N THR A 171 -16.38 16.80 -8.03
CA THR A 171 -16.84 15.43 -8.27
C THR A 171 -16.25 14.87 -9.54
N LEU A 172 -16.00 13.56 -9.56
CA LEU A 172 -15.62 12.81 -10.75
C LEU A 172 -16.64 11.71 -10.97
N SER A 173 -17.35 11.77 -12.11
CA SER A 173 -18.32 10.76 -12.49
C SER A 173 -17.65 9.61 -13.24
N GLY A 174 -18.14 8.40 -13.03
CA GLY A 174 -17.61 7.19 -13.68
C GLY A 174 -18.66 6.13 -13.91
N LYS A 175 -18.38 5.22 -14.86
CA LYS A 175 -19.21 4.03 -15.06
C LYS A 175 -18.79 2.90 -14.10
N VAL A 176 -17.48 2.72 -13.90
CA VAL A 176 -16.90 1.75 -12.96
C VAL A 176 -15.87 2.43 -12.07
N PHE A 177 -15.85 2.04 -10.81
CA PHE A 177 -14.94 2.56 -9.79
C PHE A 177 -14.05 1.44 -9.26
N ILE A 178 -12.76 1.74 -9.04
CA ILE A 178 -11.81 0.79 -8.44
C ILE A 178 -11.24 1.41 -7.18
N ASP A 179 -11.55 0.81 -6.02
CA ASP A 179 -10.95 1.20 -4.75
C ASP A 179 -9.55 0.59 -4.62
N CYS A 180 -8.54 1.43 -4.73
CA CYS A 180 -7.11 1.13 -4.53
C CYS A 180 -6.51 1.99 -3.40
N THR A 181 -7.34 2.53 -2.51
CA THR A 181 -6.90 3.42 -1.40
C THR A 181 -6.01 2.71 -0.39
N GLY A 182 -6.03 1.38 -0.40
CA GLY A 182 -5.33 0.51 0.54
C GLY A 182 -6.11 0.31 1.84
N ASP A 183 -6.89 1.29 2.29
CA ASP A 183 -7.72 1.24 3.48
C ASP A 183 -9.20 0.95 3.16
N GLY A 184 -9.54 0.75 1.86
CA GLY A 184 -10.92 0.50 1.43
C GLY A 184 -11.82 1.71 1.62
N ASP A 185 -11.29 2.93 1.44
CA ASP A 185 -12.00 4.17 1.78
C ASP A 185 -13.25 4.37 0.94
N LEU A 186 -13.16 4.15 -0.39
CA LEU A 186 -14.32 4.27 -1.26
C LEU A 186 -15.39 3.22 -0.90
N ALA A 187 -14.97 1.98 -0.72
CA ALA A 187 -15.88 0.89 -0.37
C ALA A 187 -16.58 1.15 0.97
N TRP A 188 -15.83 1.64 1.96
CA TRP A 188 -16.38 2.00 3.26
C TRP A 188 -17.38 3.16 3.16
N MET A 189 -17.04 4.22 2.40
CA MET A 189 -17.94 5.37 2.17
C MET A 189 -19.20 4.97 1.39
N ALA A 190 -19.11 4.01 0.48
CA ALA A 190 -20.24 3.45 -0.25
C ALA A 190 -21.12 2.53 0.60
N GLY A 191 -20.70 2.17 1.83
CA GLY A 191 -21.42 1.28 2.72
C GLY A 191 -21.22 -0.21 2.45
N VAL A 192 -20.11 -0.58 1.80
CA VAL A 192 -19.73 -2.00 1.63
C VAL A 192 -19.40 -2.59 3.01
N PRO A 193 -19.91 -3.77 3.35
CA PRO A 193 -19.54 -4.48 4.57
C PRO A 193 -18.03 -4.76 4.62
N MET A 194 -17.41 -4.45 5.76
CA MET A 194 -16.00 -4.71 6.02
C MET A 194 -15.79 -5.93 6.90
N GLN A 195 -14.65 -6.58 6.72
CA GLN A 195 -14.25 -7.67 7.60
C GLN A 195 -13.76 -7.12 8.93
N GLU A 196 -14.16 -7.77 10.01
CA GLU A 196 -13.67 -7.51 11.36
C GLU A 196 -12.53 -8.47 11.69
N ASN A 197 -11.52 -8.00 12.40
CA ASN A 197 -10.52 -8.87 13.01
C ASN A 197 -11.11 -9.42 14.31
N PRO A 198 -11.14 -10.75 14.52
CA PRO A 198 -11.84 -11.36 15.65
C PRO A 198 -11.38 -10.87 17.03
N ASP A 199 -10.13 -10.47 17.15
CA ASP A 199 -9.50 -9.98 18.37
C ASP A 199 -9.32 -8.44 18.38
N GLY A 200 -9.81 -7.73 17.35
CA GLY A 200 -9.63 -6.30 17.16
C GLY A 200 -8.18 -5.88 16.93
N GLU A 201 -7.25 -6.82 16.83
CA GLU A 201 -5.84 -6.52 16.61
C GLU A 201 -5.52 -6.24 15.15
N VAL A 202 -4.59 -5.32 14.91
CA VAL A 202 -4.00 -5.03 13.60
C VAL A 202 -2.49 -5.22 13.62
N GLN A 203 -1.90 -5.53 12.46
CA GLN A 203 -0.45 -5.60 12.34
C GLN A 203 0.16 -4.21 12.57
N PRO A 204 1.32 -4.12 13.24
CA PRO A 204 1.91 -2.84 13.57
C PRO A 204 2.37 -2.07 12.35
N CYS A 205 2.29 -0.74 12.42
CA CYS A 205 2.93 0.17 11.49
C CYS A 205 4.45 0.20 11.67
N SER A 206 5.17 0.58 10.64
CA SER A 206 6.60 0.88 10.69
C SER A 206 6.87 2.18 9.95
N PHE A 207 7.69 3.03 10.55
CA PHE A 207 8.14 4.24 9.89
C PHE A 207 9.55 3.99 9.33
N CYS A 208 9.62 3.69 8.03
CA CYS A 208 10.89 3.46 7.37
C CYS A 208 11.62 4.77 7.10
N PHE A 209 12.95 4.72 7.03
CA PHE A 209 13.80 5.88 6.81
C PHE A 209 15.08 5.48 6.07
N ILE A 210 15.79 6.47 5.54
CA ILE A 210 17.07 6.29 4.85
C ILE A 210 18.17 6.91 5.72
N LEU A 211 19.18 6.11 6.01
CA LEU A 211 20.45 6.56 6.57
C LEU A 211 21.45 6.80 5.44
N ALA A 212 22.21 7.88 5.54
CA ALA A 212 23.37 8.14 4.70
C ALA A 212 24.65 8.16 5.54
N ASP A 213 25.80 8.16 4.86
CA ASP A 213 27.14 8.04 5.44
C ASP A 213 27.33 6.77 6.27
N VAL A 214 26.82 5.66 5.72
CA VAL A 214 26.91 4.30 6.26
C VAL A 214 27.98 3.53 5.46
N ASP A 215 28.82 2.74 6.13
CA ASP A 215 29.73 1.79 5.45
C ASP A 215 28.96 0.60 4.87
N THR A 216 28.33 0.83 3.72
CA THR A 216 27.52 -0.20 3.02
C THR A 216 28.36 -1.31 2.41
N GLU A 217 29.70 -1.20 2.38
CA GLU A 217 30.62 -2.23 1.87
C GLU A 217 31.19 -3.10 2.97
N SER A 218 30.82 -2.88 4.24
CA SER A 218 31.27 -3.68 5.38
C SER A 218 30.75 -5.13 5.33
N ASP A 219 31.48 -6.02 5.98
CA ASP A 219 31.10 -7.43 6.12
C ASP A 219 29.73 -7.60 6.79
N LEU A 220 29.38 -6.73 7.74
CA LEU A 220 28.10 -6.75 8.42
C LEU A 220 26.97 -6.48 7.42
N LEU A 221 27.04 -5.37 6.70
CA LEU A 221 25.96 -4.97 5.80
C LEU A 221 25.91 -5.85 4.55
N ASN A 222 27.03 -6.29 4.01
CA ASN A 222 27.04 -7.26 2.91
C ASN A 222 26.35 -8.58 3.25
N LYS A 223 26.35 -8.99 4.53
CA LYS A 223 25.62 -10.18 5.00
C LYS A 223 24.15 -9.93 5.30
N CYS A 224 23.79 -8.69 5.61
CA CYS A 224 22.45 -8.31 6.08
C CYS A 224 21.60 -7.61 5.02
N MET A 225 22.22 -7.02 4.01
CA MET A 225 21.54 -6.36 2.90
C MET A 225 21.23 -7.36 1.78
N TYR A 226 20.22 -7.03 1.01
CA TYR A 226 19.71 -7.81 -0.11
C TYR A 226 20.63 -7.72 -1.33
N HIS A 227 21.87 -8.09 -1.32
CA HIS A 227 22.67 -8.03 -2.54
C HIS A 227 23.13 -9.34 -3.09
N ASN A 228 23.06 -10.40 -2.35
CA ASN A 228 23.89 -11.58 -2.69
C ASN A 228 23.09 -12.78 -3.14
N GLY A 229 21.81 -12.64 -3.49
CA GLY A 229 21.03 -13.72 -4.14
C GLY A 229 20.90 -15.03 -3.34
N ILE A 230 21.63 -15.14 -2.24
CA ILE A 230 21.82 -16.42 -1.53
C ILE A 230 20.70 -16.68 -0.53
N ASN A 231 20.12 -15.65 0.07
CA ASN A 231 19.10 -15.87 1.11
C ASN A 231 18.14 -14.70 1.22
N GLY A 232 17.39 -14.28 0.41
CA GLY A 232 16.36 -13.23 0.57
C GLY A 232 16.42 -12.41 1.87
N PRO A 233 15.56 -11.47 2.12
CA PRO A 233 15.62 -10.52 3.23
C PRO A 233 15.71 -11.26 4.54
N SER A 234 16.84 -11.23 5.13
CA SER A 234 17.02 -11.72 6.48
C SER A 234 17.11 -10.54 7.43
N GLN A 235 16.49 -10.69 8.58
CA GLN A 235 16.76 -9.79 9.70
C GLN A 235 18.29 -9.75 9.90
N CYS A 236 18.83 -8.56 10.11
CA CYS A 236 20.25 -8.42 10.46
C CYS A 236 20.46 -8.97 11.90
N LYS A 237 20.70 -10.27 11.99
CA LYS A 237 20.81 -10.97 13.30
C LYS A 237 21.80 -10.31 14.25
N PRO A 238 23.05 -9.95 13.85
CA PRO A 238 23.99 -9.33 14.79
C PRO A 238 23.46 -8.04 15.42
N VAL A 239 22.80 -7.19 14.61
CA VAL A 239 22.20 -5.96 15.12
C VAL A 239 21.01 -6.26 16.02
N ARG A 240 20.16 -7.21 15.61
CA ARG A 240 18.99 -7.63 16.40
C ARG A 240 19.40 -8.16 17.78
N GLU A 241 20.33 -9.08 17.80
CA GLU A 241 20.81 -9.72 19.04
C GLU A 241 21.42 -8.70 19.99
N LYS A 242 22.20 -7.74 19.48
CA LYS A 242 22.76 -6.66 20.29
C LYS A 242 21.67 -5.78 20.88
N LEU A 243 20.66 -5.38 20.08
CA LEU A 243 19.54 -4.56 20.57
C LEU A 243 18.70 -5.28 21.63
N LEU A 244 18.44 -6.58 21.45
CA LEU A 244 17.74 -7.40 22.46
C LEU A 244 18.54 -7.48 23.75
N ALA A 245 19.85 -7.75 23.69
CA ALA A 245 20.72 -7.80 24.87
C ALA A 245 20.76 -6.46 25.62
N LEU A 246 20.80 -5.33 24.91
CA LEU A 246 20.72 -4.01 25.52
C LEU A 246 19.37 -3.77 26.20
N LYS A 247 18.27 -4.20 25.57
CA LYS A 247 16.92 -4.10 26.14
C LYS A 247 16.78 -4.95 27.42
N GLU A 248 17.31 -6.17 27.41
CA GLU A 248 17.38 -7.06 28.60
C GLU A 248 18.23 -6.46 29.73
N ALA A 249 19.28 -5.73 29.38
CA ALA A 249 20.11 -5.00 30.35
C ALA A 249 19.44 -3.70 30.88
N GLY A 250 18.21 -3.40 30.50
CA GLY A 250 17.42 -2.27 30.98
C GLY A 250 17.57 -0.99 30.16
N ALA A 251 18.20 -1.02 28.99
CA ALA A 251 18.22 0.14 28.11
C ALA A 251 16.81 0.47 27.59
N PRO A 252 16.42 1.75 27.47
CA PRO A 252 15.09 2.17 27.03
C PRO A 252 14.94 2.03 25.51
N ILE A 253 14.93 0.78 25.01
CA ILE A 253 14.81 0.49 23.59
C ILE A 253 13.33 0.33 23.24
N PRO A 254 12.81 1.10 22.25
CA PRO A 254 11.45 0.96 21.77
C PRO A 254 11.15 -0.46 21.25
N ASP A 255 9.89 -0.80 21.11
CA ASP A 255 9.49 -2.03 20.39
C ASP A 255 9.96 -1.94 18.94
N PHE A 256 10.51 -3.03 18.42
CA PHE A 256 11.10 -3.06 17.08
C PHE A 256 10.87 -4.38 16.35
N GLY A 257 10.94 -4.31 15.05
CA GLY A 257 11.03 -5.48 14.17
C GLY A 257 12.38 -5.52 13.46
N GLY A 258 12.69 -6.60 12.79
CA GLY A 258 13.95 -6.69 12.06
C GLY A 258 15.19 -6.61 12.96
N PRO A 259 16.13 -5.68 12.66
CA PRO A 259 16.08 -4.73 11.54
C PRO A 259 16.28 -5.38 10.18
N TRP A 260 15.65 -4.78 9.16
CA TRP A 260 15.95 -5.05 7.77
C TRP A 260 16.63 -3.81 7.17
N PHE A 261 17.75 -4.04 6.52
CA PHE A 261 18.49 -3.04 5.78
C PHE A 261 18.34 -3.35 4.29
N ASN A 262 17.85 -2.39 3.50
CA ASN A 262 17.62 -2.57 2.08
C ASN A 262 18.49 -1.60 1.27
N ASN A 263 18.97 -2.08 0.13
CA ASN A 263 19.72 -1.26 -0.80
C ASN A 263 18.79 -0.23 -1.47
N VAL A 264 19.23 1.01 -1.52
CA VAL A 264 18.56 2.10 -2.23
C VAL A 264 19.31 2.53 -3.47
N LEU A 265 20.26 1.71 -3.94
CA LEU A 265 21.09 1.89 -5.14
C LEU A 265 22.02 3.11 -5.09
N HIS A 266 22.22 3.67 -3.90
CA HIS A 266 23.15 4.78 -3.65
C HIS A 266 24.21 4.35 -2.62
N LYS A 267 25.49 4.42 -3.02
CA LYS A 267 26.60 4.08 -2.13
C LYS A 267 26.53 4.91 -0.84
N GLY A 268 26.75 4.27 0.29
CA GLY A 268 26.69 4.91 1.60
C GLY A 268 25.28 5.18 2.11
N CYS A 269 24.23 4.77 1.37
CA CYS A 269 22.84 4.91 1.78
C CYS A 269 22.18 3.56 2.02
N VAL A 270 21.32 3.49 3.03
CA VAL A 270 20.57 2.27 3.36
C VAL A 270 19.16 2.61 3.83
N ALA A 271 18.14 1.94 3.28
CA ALA A 271 16.80 2.01 3.83
C ALA A 271 16.67 1.09 5.03
N VAL A 272 16.09 1.60 6.11
CA VAL A 272 15.96 0.91 7.39
C VAL A 272 14.50 0.69 7.73
N ASN A 273 14.13 -0.58 7.99
CA ASN A 273 12.84 -0.98 8.54
C ASN A 273 13.09 -1.64 9.91
N ILE A 274 12.91 -0.87 10.97
CA ILE A 274 13.18 -1.29 12.34
C ILE A 274 12.06 -0.90 13.30
N THR A 275 11.46 0.28 13.14
CA THR A 275 10.44 0.81 14.03
C THR A 275 9.16 -0.02 13.99
N ARG A 276 8.45 -0.11 15.10
CA ARG A 276 7.23 -0.90 15.19
C ARG A 276 6.29 -0.38 16.26
N ARG A 277 5.03 -0.07 15.85
CA ARG A 277 3.98 0.31 16.77
C ARG A 277 2.61 -0.12 16.25
N ALA A 278 1.80 -0.77 17.09
CA ALA A 278 0.42 -1.08 16.74
C ALA A 278 -0.39 0.22 16.61
N ALA A 279 -1.14 0.35 15.52
CA ALA A 279 -2.01 1.49 15.28
C ALA A 279 -3.15 1.12 14.33
N ASP A 280 -4.32 1.66 14.60
CA ASP A 280 -5.41 1.71 13.63
C ASP A 280 -5.22 2.92 12.72
N SER A 281 -4.84 2.69 11.47
CA SER A 281 -4.64 3.75 10.46
C SER A 281 -5.94 4.40 10.01
N THR A 282 -7.10 3.85 10.39
CA THR A 282 -8.43 4.41 10.09
C THR A 282 -8.93 5.34 11.20
N ASP A 283 -8.27 5.34 12.37
CA ASP A 283 -8.43 6.36 13.41
C ASP A 283 -7.30 7.39 13.29
N ASN A 284 -7.61 8.57 12.76
CA ASN A 284 -6.63 9.61 12.53
C ASN A 284 -5.91 10.08 13.80
N ARG A 285 -6.54 10.07 14.97
CA ARG A 285 -5.91 10.47 16.23
C ARG A 285 -4.89 9.44 16.67
N ASN A 286 -5.28 8.16 16.70
CA ASN A 286 -4.40 7.05 17.01
C ASN A 286 -3.21 6.98 16.05
N PHE A 287 -3.46 7.19 14.74
CA PHE A 287 -2.41 7.17 13.73
C PHE A 287 -1.45 8.37 13.85
N THR A 288 -1.96 9.57 14.17
CA THR A 288 -1.14 10.77 14.41
C THR A 288 -0.18 10.57 15.58
N ASP A 289 -0.69 10.10 16.72
CA ASP A 289 0.13 9.82 17.90
C ASP A 289 1.20 8.75 17.60
N THR A 290 0.82 7.75 16.81
CA THR A 290 1.73 6.69 16.37
C THR A 290 2.85 7.22 15.50
N GLU A 291 2.55 8.08 14.51
CA GLU A 291 3.58 8.68 13.65
C GLU A 291 4.54 9.57 14.44
N CYS A 292 4.03 10.36 15.37
CA CYS A 292 4.86 11.17 16.25
C CYS A 292 5.86 10.32 17.04
N GLN A 293 5.38 9.26 17.67
CA GLN A 293 6.24 8.36 18.43
C GLN A 293 7.23 7.59 17.55
N LEU A 294 6.79 7.05 16.42
CA LEU A 294 7.68 6.33 15.50
C LEU A 294 8.79 7.24 14.95
N ARG A 295 8.53 8.53 14.81
CA ARG A 295 9.55 9.50 14.40
C ARG A 295 10.63 9.67 15.48
N GLU A 296 10.27 9.75 16.76
CA GLU A 296 11.23 9.74 17.87
C GLU A 296 12.02 8.43 17.91
N ASP A 297 11.34 7.30 17.68
CA ASP A 297 11.99 5.98 17.65
C ASP A 297 13.06 5.89 16.54
N ILE A 298 12.86 6.52 15.36
CA ILE A 298 13.87 6.59 14.28
C ILE A 298 15.18 7.18 14.80
N PHE A 299 15.14 8.31 15.49
CA PHE A 299 16.34 8.97 16.01
C PHE A 299 16.96 8.18 17.17
N THR A 300 16.15 7.55 18.01
CA THR A 300 16.63 6.62 19.05
C THR A 300 17.39 5.45 18.45
N PHE A 301 16.83 4.77 17.44
CA PHE A 301 17.52 3.67 16.77
C PHE A 301 18.75 4.13 15.99
N THR A 302 18.73 5.30 15.36
CA THR A 302 19.90 5.86 14.70
C THR A 302 21.04 6.06 15.68
N GLN A 303 20.77 6.60 16.86
CA GLN A 303 21.78 6.78 17.91
C GLN A 303 22.32 5.44 18.43
N LEU A 304 21.44 4.47 18.68
CA LEU A 304 21.85 3.12 19.08
C LEU A 304 22.75 2.43 18.05
N LEU A 305 22.44 2.60 16.76
CA LEU A 305 23.29 2.08 15.68
C LEU A 305 24.66 2.74 15.66
N LYS A 306 24.73 4.07 15.80
CA LYS A 306 26.00 4.84 15.85
C LYS A 306 26.90 4.41 17.02
N GLU A 307 26.31 4.16 18.19
CA GLU A 307 27.05 3.84 19.41
C GLU A 307 27.56 2.39 19.42
N ASN A 308 26.87 1.47 18.75
CA ASN A 308 27.12 0.06 18.89
C ASN A 308 27.74 -0.62 17.66
N PHE A 309 27.75 0.07 16.49
CA PHE A 309 28.22 -0.52 15.25
C PHE A 309 29.09 0.48 14.47
N PRO A 310 30.37 0.15 14.21
CA PRO A 310 31.29 1.07 13.54
C PRO A 310 30.85 1.47 12.14
N GLU A 311 30.09 0.62 11.44
CA GLU A 311 29.55 0.86 10.11
C GLU A 311 28.59 2.06 10.06
N PHE A 312 27.93 2.35 11.19
CA PHE A 312 26.97 3.45 11.35
C PHE A 312 27.54 4.67 12.09
N LYS A 313 28.82 4.68 12.45
CA LYS A 313 29.42 5.71 13.30
C LYS A 313 29.13 7.14 12.84
N ASN A 314 29.20 7.38 11.55
CA ASN A 314 29.02 8.71 10.96
C ASN A 314 27.61 8.93 10.38
N CYS A 315 26.77 7.92 10.38
CA CYS A 315 25.49 7.97 9.69
C CYS A 315 24.57 9.07 10.23
N TYR A 316 23.68 9.51 9.39
CA TYR A 316 22.61 10.45 9.75
C TYR A 316 21.32 10.08 9.00
N VAL A 317 20.20 10.52 9.55
CA VAL A 317 18.90 10.35 8.88
C VAL A 317 18.85 11.30 7.69
N ALA A 318 19.02 10.76 6.49
CA ALA A 318 18.95 11.53 5.26
C ALA A 318 17.50 11.86 4.88
N SER A 319 16.58 10.93 5.15
CA SER A 319 15.15 11.12 4.84
C SER A 319 14.32 10.15 5.65
N THR A 320 13.15 10.59 6.09
CA THR A 320 12.08 9.72 6.58
C THR A 320 11.01 9.58 5.50
N ALA A 321 10.29 8.46 5.50
CA ALA A 321 9.14 8.32 4.64
C ALA A 321 8.14 9.46 4.89
N PRO A 322 7.34 9.88 3.90
CA PRO A 322 6.27 10.85 4.11
C PRO A 322 5.22 10.44 5.13
N GLN A 323 5.02 9.13 5.33
CA GLN A 323 4.06 8.54 6.26
C GLN A 323 4.55 7.18 6.76
N ALA A 324 4.12 6.77 7.95
CA ALA A 324 4.34 5.41 8.44
C ALA A 324 3.70 4.36 7.52
N GLY A 325 4.43 3.28 7.27
CA GLY A 325 3.95 2.16 6.45
C GLY A 325 2.87 1.35 7.17
N ILE A 326 1.72 1.24 6.53
CA ILE A 326 0.54 0.54 7.04
C ILE A 326 0.50 -0.87 6.46
N ARG A 327 0.47 -1.88 7.33
CA ARG A 327 0.41 -3.30 6.93
C ARG A 327 -1.01 -3.81 6.79
N GLU A 328 -1.89 -3.37 7.66
CA GLU A 328 -3.24 -3.89 7.80
C GLU A 328 -4.21 -2.76 8.18
N SER A 329 -5.41 -2.79 7.60
CA SER A 329 -6.53 -1.92 7.92
C SER A 329 -7.83 -2.61 7.45
N ARG A 330 -8.84 -1.85 7.00
CA ARG A 330 -10.09 -2.39 6.48
C ARG A 330 -9.88 -3.28 5.25
N ARG A 331 -10.67 -4.34 5.16
CA ARG A 331 -10.82 -5.23 4.01
C ARG A 331 -12.30 -5.41 3.73
N ILE A 332 -12.69 -5.47 2.46
CA ILE A 332 -14.10 -5.72 2.12
C ILE A 332 -14.50 -7.15 2.52
N LEU A 333 -15.78 -7.33 2.83
CA LEU A 333 -16.40 -8.64 2.82
C LEU A 333 -16.89 -8.92 1.40
N GLY A 334 -16.02 -9.56 0.60
CA GLY A 334 -16.26 -9.81 -0.83
C GLY A 334 -17.12 -11.04 -1.09
N VAL A 335 -17.39 -11.31 -2.37
CA VAL A 335 -18.11 -12.52 -2.81
C VAL A 335 -17.37 -13.79 -2.40
N HIS A 336 -16.02 -13.73 -2.32
CA HIS A 336 -15.18 -14.79 -1.76
C HIS A 336 -14.11 -14.18 -0.86
N THR A 337 -13.90 -14.78 0.30
CA THR A 337 -12.78 -14.40 1.20
C THR A 337 -11.68 -15.43 1.04
N VAL A 338 -10.54 -15.01 0.53
CA VAL A 338 -9.35 -15.88 0.41
C VAL A 338 -8.84 -16.20 1.81
N THR A 339 -8.82 -17.47 2.15
CA THR A 339 -8.32 -17.94 3.45
C THR A 339 -6.85 -18.33 3.39
N ALA A 340 -6.19 -18.35 4.56
CA ALA A 340 -4.81 -18.82 4.65
C ALA A 340 -4.65 -20.26 4.19
N ASP A 341 -5.62 -21.11 4.51
CA ASP A 341 -5.61 -22.51 4.11
C ASP A 341 -5.65 -22.69 2.59
N GLU A 342 -6.60 -22.02 1.92
CA GLU A 342 -6.65 -21.99 0.45
C GLU A 342 -5.36 -21.45 -0.16
N TYR A 343 -4.80 -20.39 0.44
CA TYR A 343 -3.62 -19.71 -0.07
C TYR A 343 -2.35 -20.57 0.07
N VAL A 344 -2.12 -21.17 1.23
CA VAL A 344 -0.94 -22.04 1.47
C VAL A 344 -1.01 -23.32 0.65
N ASN A 345 -2.20 -23.88 0.49
CA ASN A 345 -2.41 -25.10 -0.31
C ASN A 345 -2.52 -24.81 -1.82
N ALA A 346 -2.32 -23.56 -2.25
CA ALA A 346 -2.41 -23.11 -3.65
C ALA A 346 -3.70 -23.58 -4.34
N TYR A 347 -4.84 -23.39 -3.65
CA TYR A 347 -6.13 -23.73 -4.21
C TYR A 347 -6.34 -22.98 -5.53
N HIS A 348 -6.66 -23.72 -6.60
CA HIS A 348 -6.87 -23.17 -7.92
C HIS A 348 -8.36 -22.89 -8.15
N TYR A 349 -8.70 -21.61 -8.33
CA TYR A 349 -10.06 -21.18 -8.61
C TYR A 349 -10.30 -21.12 -10.13
N GLU A 350 -11.52 -21.38 -10.57
CA GLU A 350 -11.92 -21.23 -11.98
C GLU A 350 -11.76 -19.78 -12.46
N ASP A 351 -12.00 -18.82 -11.56
CA ASP A 351 -11.88 -17.38 -11.77
C ASP A 351 -10.55 -16.79 -11.28
N SER A 352 -9.47 -17.56 -11.27
CA SER A 352 -8.13 -17.09 -10.87
C SER A 352 -7.65 -15.95 -11.75
N ILE A 353 -7.31 -14.79 -11.16
CA ILE A 353 -6.90 -13.57 -11.89
C ILE A 353 -5.48 -13.12 -11.58
N SER A 354 -4.91 -13.58 -10.49
CA SER A 354 -3.57 -13.22 -10.06
C SER A 354 -2.93 -14.35 -9.26
N ARG A 355 -1.61 -14.29 -9.12
CA ARG A 355 -0.84 -15.20 -8.29
C ARG A 355 0.00 -14.45 -7.28
N GLY A 356 0.35 -15.10 -6.17
CA GLY A 356 1.29 -14.61 -5.19
C GLY A 356 2.25 -15.70 -4.75
N ILE A 357 3.41 -15.31 -4.23
CA ILE A 357 4.45 -16.23 -3.75
C ILE A 357 5.18 -15.69 -2.51
N HIS A 358 4.80 -14.52 -2.03
CA HIS A 358 5.34 -14.00 -0.78
C HIS A 358 4.89 -14.89 0.38
N PRO A 359 5.76 -15.21 1.35
CA PRO A 359 5.35 -15.92 2.55
C PRO A 359 4.18 -15.23 3.27
N ILE A 360 3.37 -15.99 4.00
CA ILE A 360 2.54 -15.40 5.03
C ILE A 360 3.47 -14.83 6.09
N ASP A 361 3.46 -13.52 6.25
CA ASP A 361 4.36 -12.79 7.15
C ASP A 361 3.55 -11.89 8.08
N LEU A 362 3.09 -12.49 9.18
CA LEU A 362 2.25 -11.84 10.18
C LEU A 362 3.10 -11.32 11.34
N HIS A 363 3.10 -10.01 11.53
CA HIS A 363 3.83 -9.37 12.62
C HIS A 363 2.94 -9.25 13.85
N ALA A 364 3.48 -9.61 15.03
CA ALA A 364 2.78 -9.43 16.29
C ALA A 364 2.50 -7.93 16.56
N SER A 365 1.32 -7.63 17.12
CA SER A 365 0.91 -6.27 17.49
C SER A 365 1.81 -5.66 18.57
N LYS A 366 2.40 -6.48 19.45
CA LYS A 366 3.32 -6.09 20.52
C LYS A 366 4.63 -6.85 20.44
N GLY A 367 5.70 -6.19 20.89
CA GLY A 367 7.04 -6.77 20.93
C GLY A 367 7.65 -7.00 19.54
N SER A 368 8.52 -8.00 19.40
CA SER A 368 9.30 -8.29 18.19
C SER A 368 8.91 -9.59 17.50
N GLY A 369 7.75 -10.17 17.87
CA GLY A 369 7.28 -11.45 17.34
C GLY A 369 6.88 -11.38 15.86
N GLN A 370 7.03 -12.52 15.17
CA GLN A 370 6.67 -12.70 13.77
C GLN A 370 6.26 -14.15 13.55
N PHE A 371 5.15 -14.37 12.89
CA PHE A 371 4.69 -15.68 12.42
C PHE A 371 4.88 -15.75 10.91
N ARG A 372 5.49 -16.83 10.42
CA ARG A 372 5.83 -16.97 9.00
C ARG A 372 5.51 -18.36 8.48
N ILE A 373 4.89 -18.43 7.31
CA ILE A 373 4.73 -19.65 6.51
C ILE A 373 5.29 -19.35 5.12
N ASP A 374 6.35 -20.08 4.73
CA ASP A 374 6.89 -20.01 3.37
C ASP A 374 6.00 -20.81 2.40
N LEU A 375 5.92 -20.35 1.16
CA LEU A 375 5.19 -21.04 0.10
C LEU A 375 6.14 -21.81 -0.81
N ASP A 376 5.81 -23.06 -1.10
CA ASP A 376 6.59 -23.92 -1.99
C ASP A 376 6.15 -23.81 -3.45
N GLN A 377 4.95 -23.24 -3.69
CA GLN A 377 4.33 -23.04 -4.99
C GLN A 377 3.52 -21.74 -5.01
N PRO A 378 3.28 -21.15 -6.20
CA PRO A 378 2.46 -19.95 -6.30
C PRO A 378 1.02 -20.20 -5.83
N ALA A 379 0.51 -19.30 -5.02
CA ALA A 379 -0.88 -19.27 -4.61
C ALA A 379 -1.73 -18.43 -5.59
N TYR A 380 -3.04 -18.65 -5.61
CA TYR A 380 -3.97 -18.01 -6.54
C TYR A 380 -4.92 -17.06 -5.82
N VAL A 381 -5.35 -16.02 -6.53
CA VAL A 381 -6.36 -15.06 -6.08
C VAL A 381 -7.53 -15.09 -7.05
N PRO A 382 -8.77 -15.36 -6.57
CA PRO A 382 -9.95 -15.38 -7.43
C PRO A 382 -10.46 -13.96 -7.69
N TYR A 383 -11.12 -13.74 -8.84
CA TYR A 383 -11.77 -12.47 -9.17
C TYR A 383 -12.82 -12.07 -8.12
N ARG A 384 -13.56 -13.05 -7.59
CA ARG A 384 -14.59 -12.85 -6.54
C ARG A 384 -14.07 -12.21 -5.25
N ALA A 385 -12.76 -12.24 -5.00
CA ALA A 385 -12.16 -11.54 -3.86
C ALA A 385 -12.09 -10.00 -4.06
N LEU A 386 -12.25 -9.53 -5.30
CA LEU A 386 -12.23 -8.12 -5.67
C LEU A 386 -13.63 -7.49 -5.71
N ILE A 387 -14.68 -8.31 -5.66
CA ILE A 387 -16.08 -7.91 -5.86
C ILE A 387 -16.77 -7.68 -4.54
N ALA A 388 -17.31 -6.48 -4.34
CA ALA A 388 -18.24 -6.19 -3.25
C ALA A 388 -19.65 -6.70 -3.64
N PRO A 389 -20.26 -7.61 -2.85
CA PRO A 389 -21.62 -8.08 -3.14
C PRO A 389 -22.60 -6.91 -3.23
N ASP A 390 -23.52 -6.98 -4.19
CA ASP A 390 -24.57 -5.98 -4.45
C ASP A 390 -24.09 -4.60 -4.96
N TYR A 391 -22.79 -4.40 -5.13
CA TYR A 391 -22.23 -3.15 -5.67
C TYR A 391 -21.76 -3.36 -7.12
N PRO A 392 -22.64 -3.16 -8.13
CA PRO A 392 -22.43 -3.68 -9.48
C PRO A 392 -21.27 -3.01 -10.24
N ASN A 393 -20.83 -1.83 -9.82
CA ASN A 393 -19.80 -1.05 -10.48
C ASN A 393 -18.61 -0.66 -9.59
N LEU A 394 -18.43 -1.38 -8.47
CA LEU A 394 -17.32 -1.16 -7.54
C LEU A 394 -16.45 -2.39 -7.41
N LEU A 395 -15.18 -2.24 -7.74
CA LEU A 395 -14.12 -3.24 -7.54
C LEU A 395 -13.14 -2.74 -6.47
N CYS A 396 -12.52 -3.67 -5.75
CA CYS A 396 -11.43 -3.38 -4.81
C CYS A 396 -10.16 -4.10 -5.26
N ALA A 397 -9.00 -3.45 -5.15
CA ALA A 397 -7.73 -4.07 -5.49
C ALA A 397 -6.61 -3.63 -4.52
N GLY A 398 -5.63 -4.50 -4.33
CA GLY A 398 -4.54 -4.27 -3.39
C GLY A 398 -4.87 -4.75 -1.97
N ARG A 399 -4.50 -3.97 -0.96
CA ARG A 399 -4.55 -4.37 0.46
C ARG A 399 -5.98 -4.52 1.02
N CYS A 400 -6.96 -3.91 0.40
CA CYS A 400 -8.35 -3.91 0.86
C CYS A 400 -9.24 -5.02 0.27
N ILE A 401 -8.69 -5.95 -0.53
CA ILE A 401 -9.43 -7.08 -1.08
C ILE A 401 -9.93 -8.05 0.01
N SER A 402 -10.86 -8.91 -0.33
CA SER A 402 -11.46 -9.88 0.60
C SER A 402 -10.50 -11.03 0.90
N THR A 403 -9.86 -10.97 2.06
CA THR A 403 -8.94 -12.01 2.56
C THR A 403 -9.10 -12.18 4.07
N ASP A 404 -8.80 -13.34 4.61
CA ASP A 404 -8.55 -13.43 6.04
C ASP A 404 -7.26 -12.69 6.43
N ARG A 405 -7.01 -12.54 7.73
CA ARG A 405 -5.84 -11.79 8.24
C ARG A 405 -4.50 -12.44 7.86
N GLN A 406 -4.45 -13.77 7.81
CA GLN A 406 -3.21 -14.47 7.51
C GLN A 406 -2.91 -14.43 6.00
N ALA A 407 -3.90 -14.67 5.13
CA ALA A 407 -3.72 -14.51 3.69
C ALA A 407 -3.35 -13.06 3.33
N LEU A 408 -3.94 -12.06 4.01
CA LEU A 408 -3.55 -10.66 3.86
C LEU A 408 -2.04 -10.46 4.11
N ALA A 409 -1.49 -11.12 5.12
CA ALA A 409 -0.08 -10.95 5.47
C ALA A 409 0.88 -11.29 4.32
N SER A 410 0.42 -12.06 3.33
CA SER A 410 1.11 -12.29 2.06
C SER A 410 0.59 -11.38 0.94
N LEU A 411 -0.73 -11.30 0.76
CA LEU A 411 -1.35 -10.63 -0.40
C LEU A 411 -1.22 -9.10 -0.38
N ARG A 412 -0.94 -8.51 0.79
CA ARG A 412 -0.69 -7.06 0.95
C ARG A 412 0.62 -6.58 0.34
N VAL A 413 1.55 -7.47 -0.02
CA VAL A 413 2.82 -7.03 -0.60
C VAL A 413 2.62 -6.43 -1.97
N GLN A 414 3.51 -5.51 -2.32
CA GLN A 414 3.33 -4.63 -3.48
C GLN A 414 3.18 -5.41 -4.80
N ALA A 415 3.97 -6.46 -5.01
CA ALA A 415 3.89 -7.30 -6.21
C ALA A 415 2.51 -7.94 -6.37
N SER A 416 1.95 -8.54 -5.30
CA SER A 416 0.61 -9.12 -5.29
C SER A 416 -0.47 -8.05 -5.50
N CYS A 417 -0.32 -6.88 -4.88
CA CYS A 417 -1.22 -5.73 -5.09
C CYS A 417 -1.22 -5.27 -6.55
N MET A 418 -0.06 -5.22 -7.20
CA MET A 418 0.04 -4.88 -8.63
C MET A 418 -0.73 -5.90 -9.49
N GLY A 419 -0.62 -7.20 -9.19
CA GLY A 419 -1.34 -8.25 -9.90
C GLY A 419 -2.86 -8.10 -9.82
N THR A 420 -3.39 -7.87 -8.62
CA THR A 420 -4.83 -7.63 -8.42
C THR A 420 -5.28 -6.32 -9.06
N GLY A 421 -4.43 -5.28 -9.05
CA GLY A 421 -4.67 -4.01 -9.75
C GLY A 421 -4.81 -4.19 -11.25
N GLN A 422 -3.90 -4.96 -11.89
CA GLN A 422 -4.02 -5.25 -13.32
C GLN A 422 -5.34 -5.94 -13.65
N ALA A 423 -5.72 -6.94 -12.88
CA ALA A 423 -6.98 -7.66 -13.10
C ALA A 423 -8.21 -6.76 -12.93
N ALA A 424 -8.24 -5.93 -11.89
CA ALA A 424 -9.33 -4.98 -11.66
C ALA A 424 -9.46 -3.97 -12.82
N GLY A 425 -8.33 -3.47 -13.34
CA GLY A 425 -8.32 -2.55 -14.47
C GLY A 425 -8.86 -3.18 -15.76
N VAL A 426 -8.44 -4.41 -16.07
CA VAL A 426 -8.98 -5.16 -17.23
C VAL A 426 -10.48 -5.39 -17.07
N ALA A 427 -10.92 -5.89 -15.90
CA ALA A 427 -12.32 -6.18 -15.64
C ALA A 427 -13.20 -4.92 -15.73
N ALA A 428 -12.73 -3.79 -15.20
CA ALA A 428 -13.44 -2.51 -15.29
C ALA A 428 -13.62 -2.06 -16.74
N ALA A 429 -12.57 -2.14 -17.58
CA ALA A 429 -12.66 -1.75 -18.99
C ALA A 429 -13.57 -2.70 -19.78
N GLN A 430 -13.52 -4.01 -19.52
CA GLN A 430 -14.41 -4.99 -20.14
C GLN A 430 -15.88 -4.77 -19.75
N SER A 431 -16.15 -4.46 -18.48
CA SER A 431 -17.49 -4.11 -18.01
C SER A 431 -18.03 -2.86 -18.72
N VAL A 432 -17.22 -1.83 -18.91
CA VAL A 432 -17.59 -0.62 -19.65
C VAL A 432 -17.89 -0.93 -21.11
N ALA A 433 -17.11 -1.81 -21.75
CA ALA A 433 -17.32 -2.19 -23.16
C ALA A 433 -18.56 -3.06 -23.38
N ALA A 434 -18.97 -3.81 -22.38
CA ALA A 434 -20.15 -4.67 -22.43
C ALA A 434 -21.48 -3.90 -22.19
N GLY A 435 -21.45 -2.70 -21.61
CA GLY A 435 -22.62 -1.83 -21.29
C GLY A 435 -23.08 -2.05 -19.88
#